data_ed9803930b104650ceee3d54877d6d61
#
_entry.id   ed9803930b104650ceee3d54877d6d61
#
_cell.length_a   1.000
_cell.length_b   1.000
_cell.length_c   1.000
_cell.angle_alpha   90.00
_cell.angle_beta   90.00
_cell.angle_gamma   90.00
#
_symmetry.space_group_name_H-M   'P 1'
#
loop_
_entity.id
_entity.type
_entity.pdbx_description
1 polymer ?
#
loop_
_entity_poly.entity_id
_entity_poly.type
_entity_poly.pdbx_seq_one_letter_code
_entity_poly.pdbx_strand_id
1 'polypeptide(L)'
;MTCKGGKTVGTPTLCCQPWETHQVSAKATTRIAYQGEPGSNSHTICQEAYPQWEAVACASFEDVFAAVQSDDCTLAMIPIDNSIAGRVADIHHFLPDSGLHIIAEHFMRVRFHLMAVPGATISDIKTVHSHVHALGQCRKLIREHQLTPVISGDTAGAAREIAAFGDPTQGAISPPLAAEIYGLDVLVEDVEDEAHNTTRFVVLSKDYVQAPANNGPVVTSFVFNVRNLPAALYKALGGFATNGVNMTKLESYMVGGMFAATQFLAEVDGHPDDQPVKNALEELSFFTTEVKILGVYP
;
A
#
# COMPACT_ATOMS: atom_id res chain seq x y z
N MET A 1 38.18 35.91 16.46
CA MET A 1 37.07 35.35 17.31
C MET A 1 36.05 34.75 16.43
N THR A 2 35.98 33.45 16.42
CA THR A 2 35.26 32.60 15.48
C THR A 2 33.95 32.13 16.13
N CYS A 3 32.83 32.45 15.55
CA CYS A 3 31.56 31.80 15.90
C CYS A 3 31.24 30.69 14.88
N LYS A 4 31.28 29.47 15.35
CA LYS A 4 30.81 28.29 14.64
C LYS A 4 29.27 28.23 14.72
N GLY A 5 28.58 28.34 13.58
CA GLY A 5 27.15 28.06 13.44
C GLY A 5 26.94 26.60 13.15
N GLY A 6 26.35 25.85 14.10
CA GLY A 6 25.86 24.50 13.88
C GLY A 6 24.59 24.53 13.04
N LYS A 7 24.58 23.83 11.91
CA LYS A 7 23.38 23.56 11.12
C LYS A 7 22.68 22.38 11.74
N THR A 8 21.54 22.62 12.37
CA THR A 8 20.56 21.60 12.71
C THR A 8 19.90 21.14 11.40
N VAL A 9 20.04 19.85 11.10
CA VAL A 9 19.35 19.20 10.00
C VAL A 9 17.89 19.07 10.42
N GLY A 10 17.05 19.95 9.89
CA GLY A 10 15.60 19.85 10.04
C GLY A 10 15.08 18.70 9.19
N THR A 11 14.31 17.82 9.80
CA THR A 11 13.50 16.80 9.15
C THR A 11 12.57 17.50 8.15
N PRO A 12 12.51 17.10 6.87
CA PRO A 12 11.55 17.69 5.95
C PRO A 12 10.14 17.21 6.34
N THR A 13 9.34 18.12 6.87
CA THR A 13 7.91 17.94 6.97
C THR A 13 7.37 17.99 5.54
N LEU A 14 7.09 16.85 4.95
CA LEU A 14 6.37 16.73 3.69
C LEU A 14 4.95 17.26 3.95
N CYS A 15 4.74 18.53 3.61
CA CYS A 15 3.42 19.13 3.52
C CYS A 15 2.78 18.61 2.21
N CYS A 16 2.12 17.46 2.30
CA CYS A 16 1.23 17.01 1.23
C CYS A 16 0.07 18.00 1.18
N GLN A 17 0.11 18.94 0.25
CA GLN A 17 -1.09 19.69 -0.11
C GLN A 17 -2.06 18.69 -0.76
N PRO A 18 -3.34 18.65 -0.33
CA PRO A 18 -4.31 17.81 -0.99
C PRO A 18 -4.42 18.30 -2.44
N TRP A 19 -4.12 17.39 -3.38
CA TRP A 19 -4.41 17.58 -4.80
C TRP A 19 -5.90 17.91 -4.93
N GLU A 20 -6.20 19.04 -5.55
CA GLU A 20 -7.57 19.49 -5.74
C GLU A 20 -8.41 18.35 -6.32
N THR A 21 -9.49 18.02 -5.62
CA THR A 21 -10.46 17.01 -6.00
C THR A 21 -10.82 17.17 -7.47
N HIS A 22 -10.28 16.31 -8.31
CA HIS A 22 -10.68 16.25 -9.71
C HIS A 22 -12.21 16.15 -9.77
N GLN A 23 -12.81 16.98 -10.61
CA GLN A 23 -14.24 16.96 -10.88
C GLN A 23 -14.61 15.58 -11.47
N VAL A 24 -14.90 14.64 -10.59
CA VAL A 24 -15.52 13.39 -10.97
C VAL A 24 -16.90 13.73 -11.49
N SER A 25 -17.23 13.23 -12.68
CA SER A 25 -18.51 13.39 -13.34
C SER A 25 -19.68 13.26 -12.36
N ALA A 26 -20.70 14.09 -12.46
CA ALA A 26 -21.82 14.26 -11.52
C ALA A 26 -22.69 13.01 -11.25
N LYS A 27 -22.18 11.79 -11.51
CA LYS A 27 -22.81 10.49 -11.26
C LYS A 27 -21.93 9.51 -10.45
N ALA A 28 -20.73 9.93 -10.05
CA ALA A 28 -19.84 9.03 -9.33
C ALA A 28 -20.28 8.90 -7.86
N THR A 29 -20.50 7.69 -7.44
CA THR A 29 -20.63 7.36 -6.01
C THR A 29 -19.29 7.68 -5.35
N THR A 30 -19.27 8.52 -4.31
CA THR A 30 -18.06 8.83 -3.54
C THR A 30 -17.72 7.64 -2.64
N ARG A 31 -17.37 6.50 -3.25
CA ARG A 31 -17.08 5.23 -2.57
C ARG A 31 -15.71 4.72 -3.00
N ILE A 32 -14.93 4.29 -2.01
CA ILE A 32 -13.61 3.72 -2.20
C ILE A 32 -13.54 2.31 -1.61
N ALA A 33 -13.28 1.30 -2.45
CA ALA A 33 -13.17 -0.09 -2.05
C ALA A 33 -11.79 -0.38 -1.46
N TYR A 34 -11.73 -1.22 -0.44
CA TYR A 34 -10.48 -1.73 0.13
C TYR A 34 -10.65 -3.20 0.56
N GLN A 35 -9.53 -3.95 0.59
CA GLN A 35 -9.56 -5.33 1.09
C GLN A 35 -9.35 -5.35 2.60
N GLY A 36 -10.16 -6.15 3.30
CA GLY A 36 -10.05 -6.43 4.72
C GLY A 36 -11.26 -5.98 5.53
N GLU A 37 -11.20 -6.18 6.84
CA GLU A 37 -12.24 -5.83 7.79
C GLU A 37 -12.24 -4.32 8.13
N PRO A 38 -13.38 -3.74 8.57
CA PRO A 38 -13.41 -2.41 9.17
C PRO A 38 -12.41 -2.30 10.32
N GLY A 39 -11.65 -1.20 10.36
CA GLY A 39 -10.58 -1.00 11.34
C GLY A 39 -9.19 -1.48 10.89
N SER A 40 -9.06 -2.08 9.70
CA SER A 40 -7.77 -2.44 9.12
C SER A 40 -6.95 -1.21 8.70
N ASN A 41 -5.66 -1.42 8.40
CA ASN A 41 -4.79 -0.38 7.85
C ASN A 41 -5.34 0.18 6.53
N SER A 42 -5.93 -0.66 5.68
CA SER A 42 -6.55 -0.23 4.43
C SER A 42 -7.77 0.67 4.68
N HIS A 43 -8.56 0.38 5.73
CA HIS A 43 -9.65 1.26 6.13
C HIS A 43 -9.13 2.60 6.66
N THR A 44 -8.12 2.57 7.53
CA THR A 44 -7.51 3.78 8.10
C THR A 44 -7.04 4.74 7.00
N ILE A 45 -6.27 4.25 6.02
CA ILE A 45 -5.76 5.11 4.94
C ILE A 45 -6.89 5.63 4.03
N CYS A 46 -7.98 4.88 3.83
CA CYS A 46 -9.15 5.39 3.12
C CYS A 46 -9.76 6.59 3.83
N GLN A 47 -9.90 6.54 5.16
CA GLN A 47 -10.45 7.65 5.94
C GLN A 47 -9.51 8.86 5.99
N GLU A 48 -8.19 8.63 6.09
CA GLU A 48 -7.20 9.71 6.14
C GLU A 48 -7.06 10.43 4.79
N ALA A 49 -6.95 9.68 3.70
CA ALA A 49 -6.74 10.24 2.37
C ALA A 49 -8.04 10.74 1.71
N TYR A 50 -9.16 10.11 2.01
CA TYR A 50 -10.47 10.40 1.41
C TYR A 50 -11.57 10.54 2.47
N PRO A 51 -11.48 11.51 3.42
CA PRO A 51 -12.37 11.62 4.57
C PRO A 51 -13.84 11.88 4.22
N GLN A 52 -14.12 12.32 2.98
CA GLN A 52 -15.48 12.59 2.50
C GLN A 52 -16.09 11.40 1.74
N TRP A 53 -15.34 10.29 1.60
CA TRP A 53 -15.74 9.14 0.83
C TRP A 53 -16.17 7.99 1.74
N GLU A 54 -17.16 7.23 1.32
CA GLU A 54 -17.55 5.99 1.98
C GLU A 54 -16.51 4.90 1.69
N ALA A 55 -15.83 4.41 2.72
CA ALA A 55 -14.91 3.29 2.62
C ALA A 55 -15.69 1.97 2.65
N VAL A 56 -15.53 1.15 1.60
CA VAL A 56 -16.26 -0.10 1.39
C VAL A 56 -15.33 -1.29 1.55
N ALA A 57 -15.57 -2.09 2.59
CA ALA A 57 -14.81 -3.31 2.87
C ALA A 57 -15.15 -4.42 1.88
N CYS A 58 -14.13 -5.07 1.32
CA CYS A 58 -14.23 -6.22 0.44
C CYS A 58 -13.47 -7.42 1.04
N ALA A 59 -13.96 -8.63 0.80
CA ALA A 59 -13.35 -9.83 1.37
C ALA A 59 -12.01 -10.19 0.72
N SER A 60 -11.88 -9.96 -0.58
CA SER A 60 -10.68 -10.27 -1.36
C SER A 60 -10.24 -9.09 -2.24
N PHE A 61 -9.03 -9.15 -2.79
CA PHE A 61 -8.59 -8.18 -3.79
C PHE A 61 -9.39 -8.27 -5.07
N GLU A 62 -9.80 -9.47 -5.48
CA GLU A 62 -10.68 -9.70 -6.61
C GLU A 62 -12.00 -8.93 -6.47
N ASP A 63 -12.59 -8.96 -5.27
CA ASP A 63 -13.82 -8.21 -4.98
C ASP A 63 -13.60 -6.70 -5.04
N VAL A 64 -12.43 -6.21 -4.60
CA VAL A 64 -12.07 -4.79 -4.73
C VAL A 64 -11.99 -4.36 -6.19
N PHE A 65 -11.32 -5.14 -7.03
CA PHE A 65 -11.24 -4.86 -8.47
C PHE A 65 -12.64 -4.92 -9.12
N ALA A 66 -13.42 -5.93 -8.79
CA ALA A 66 -14.79 -6.09 -9.30
C ALA A 66 -15.69 -4.91 -8.91
N ALA A 67 -15.59 -4.41 -7.67
CA ALA A 67 -16.37 -3.27 -7.20
C ALA A 67 -16.11 -1.97 -8.00
N VAL A 68 -14.87 -1.74 -8.43
CA VAL A 68 -14.55 -0.59 -9.28
C VAL A 68 -14.96 -0.86 -10.74
N GLN A 69 -14.75 -2.08 -11.24
CA GLN A 69 -15.13 -2.46 -12.60
C GLN A 69 -16.64 -2.38 -12.83
N SER A 70 -17.45 -2.72 -11.82
CA SER A 70 -18.93 -2.66 -11.87
C SER A 70 -19.52 -1.28 -11.57
N ASP A 71 -18.70 -0.28 -11.28
CA ASP A 71 -19.10 1.08 -10.85
C ASP A 71 -19.84 1.13 -9.48
N ASP A 72 -19.72 0.07 -8.66
CA ASP A 72 -20.19 0.08 -7.27
C ASP A 72 -19.33 0.97 -6.40
N CYS A 73 -18.03 1.06 -6.72
CA CYS A 73 -17.09 2.00 -6.14
C CYS A 73 -16.39 2.78 -7.25
N THR A 74 -16.04 4.04 -6.98
CA THR A 74 -15.29 4.87 -7.93
C THR A 74 -13.79 4.60 -7.88
N LEU A 75 -13.28 4.32 -6.69
CA LEU A 75 -11.85 4.12 -6.42
C LEU A 75 -11.60 2.81 -5.67
N ALA A 76 -10.38 2.33 -5.77
CA ALA A 76 -9.86 1.28 -4.89
C ALA A 76 -8.57 1.74 -4.21
N MET A 77 -8.41 1.40 -2.92
CA MET A 77 -7.20 1.57 -2.12
C MET A 77 -6.51 0.24 -1.93
N ILE A 78 -5.32 0.07 -2.51
CA ILE A 78 -4.61 -1.21 -2.55
C ILE A 78 -3.24 -1.08 -1.90
N PRO A 79 -2.91 -1.85 -0.84
CA PRO A 79 -1.55 -1.94 -0.32
C PRO A 79 -0.65 -2.65 -1.34
N ILE A 80 0.48 -2.04 -1.72
CA ILE A 80 1.38 -2.61 -2.72
C ILE A 80 2.72 -3.06 -2.13
N ASP A 81 3.29 -2.26 -1.22
CA ASP A 81 4.58 -2.52 -0.59
C ASP A 81 4.53 -2.21 0.91
N ASN A 82 5.34 -2.94 1.68
CA ASN A 82 5.60 -2.64 3.08
C ASN A 82 7.11 -2.62 3.33
N SER A 83 7.60 -1.61 4.05
CA SER A 83 9.04 -1.39 4.25
C SER A 83 9.76 -2.50 5.01
N ILE A 84 9.03 -3.36 5.74
CA ILE A 84 9.57 -4.49 6.50
C ILE A 84 9.22 -5.83 5.86
N ALA A 85 7.95 -6.01 5.49
CA ALA A 85 7.46 -7.27 4.93
C ALA A 85 7.71 -7.41 3.41
N GLY A 86 8.10 -6.32 2.74
CA GLY A 86 8.26 -6.29 1.29
C GLY A 86 6.90 -6.23 0.56
N ARG A 87 6.76 -6.96 -0.52
CA ARG A 87 5.54 -7.00 -1.33
C ARG A 87 4.35 -7.52 -0.51
N VAL A 88 3.25 -6.75 -0.49
CA VAL A 88 2.09 -7.05 0.36
C VAL A 88 1.11 -8.00 -0.31
N ALA A 89 0.89 -7.86 -1.61
CA ALA A 89 -0.14 -8.63 -2.31
C ALA A 89 0.28 -8.98 -3.74
N ASP A 90 -0.28 -10.08 -4.25
CA ASP A 90 -0.09 -10.49 -5.64
C ASP A 90 -1.04 -9.76 -6.62
N ILE A 91 -1.36 -8.50 -6.31
CA ILE A 91 -2.21 -7.63 -7.16
C ILE A 91 -1.63 -7.42 -8.55
N HIS A 92 -0.34 -7.63 -8.70
CA HIS A 92 0.37 -7.50 -9.97
C HIS A 92 -0.14 -8.45 -11.06
N HIS A 93 -0.80 -9.56 -10.64
CA HIS A 93 -1.47 -10.45 -11.58
C HIS A 93 -2.81 -9.90 -12.06
N PHE A 94 -3.48 -9.09 -11.22
CA PHE A 94 -4.79 -8.51 -11.55
C PHE A 94 -4.65 -7.18 -12.29
N LEU A 95 -3.72 -6.33 -11.84
CA LEU A 95 -3.63 -4.95 -12.28
C LEU A 95 -3.43 -4.79 -13.80
N PRO A 96 -2.54 -5.55 -14.49
CA PRO A 96 -2.33 -5.37 -15.92
C PRO A 96 -3.59 -5.58 -16.77
N ASP A 97 -4.44 -6.52 -16.39
CA ASP A 97 -5.63 -6.92 -17.17
C ASP A 97 -6.93 -6.37 -16.61
N SER A 98 -6.87 -5.65 -15.50
CA SER A 98 -8.07 -5.13 -14.81
C SER A 98 -8.79 -4.02 -15.57
N GLY A 99 -8.11 -3.29 -16.45
CA GLY A 99 -8.62 -2.05 -17.04
C GLY A 99 -8.65 -0.87 -16.06
N LEU A 100 -8.03 -1.01 -14.87
CA LEU A 100 -7.87 0.05 -13.89
C LEU A 100 -6.51 0.71 -14.01
N HIS A 101 -6.42 1.96 -13.57
CA HIS A 101 -5.22 2.79 -13.64
C HIS A 101 -4.83 3.31 -12.27
N ILE A 102 -3.52 3.35 -11.99
CA ILE A 102 -3.00 3.99 -10.78
C ILE A 102 -3.05 5.50 -10.97
N ILE A 103 -3.74 6.20 -10.07
CA ILE A 103 -3.93 7.65 -10.15
C ILE A 103 -3.27 8.42 -9.00
N ALA A 104 -2.90 7.72 -7.92
CA ALA A 104 -2.23 8.31 -6.75
C ALA A 104 -1.54 7.23 -5.92
N GLU A 105 -0.66 7.67 -5.02
CA GLU A 105 -0.08 6.83 -3.98
C GLU A 105 -0.14 7.50 -2.61
N HIS A 106 -0.19 6.69 -1.56
CA HIS A 106 -0.17 7.13 -0.19
C HIS A 106 0.75 6.25 0.65
N PHE A 107 1.45 6.88 1.59
CA PHE A 107 2.33 6.19 2.53
C PHE A 107 1.76 6.32 3.93
N MET A 108 1.56 5.21 4.61
CA MET A 108 1.02 5.19 5.96
C MET A 108 1.96 4.41 6.88
N ARG A 109 2.35 5.03 8.00
CA ARG A 109 3.03 4.32 9.08
C ARG A 109 2.06 3.31 9.69
N VAL A 110 2.46 2.04 9.73
CA VAL A 110 1.70 0.99 10.41
C VAL A 110 1.91 1.13 11.91
N ARG A 111 0.82 1.26 12.64
CA ARG A 111 0.79 1.31 14.09
C ARG A 111 -0.10 0.19 14.61
N PHE A 112 0.37 -0.47 15.66
CA PHE A 112 -0.40 -1.50 16.34
C PHE A 112 -0.57 -1.14 17.80
N HIS A 113 -1.76 -1.39 18.33
CA HIS A 113 -2.07 -1.25 19.74
C HIS A 113 -2.49 -2.59 20.30
N LEU A 114 -2.14 -2.85 21.57
CA LEU A 114 -2.76 -3.92 22.32
C LEU A 114 -4.08 -3.40 22.86
N MET A 115 -5.14 -4.10 22.57
CA MET A 115 -6.50 -3.74 22.99
C MET A 115 -7.25 -4.95 23.54
N ALA A 116 -8.21 -4.69 24.40
CA ALA A 116 -9.06 -5.72 25.02
C ALA A 116 -10.45 -5.16 25.31
N VAL A 117 -11.32 -6.02 25.84
CA VAL A 117 -12.68 -5.61 26.27
C VAL A 117 -12.61 -4.54 27.39
N PRO A 118 -13.58 -3.63 27.46
CA PRO A 118 -13.58 -2.55 28.42
C PRO A 118 -13.42 -3.04 29.87
N GLY A 119 -12.53 -2.36 30.61
CA GLY A 119 -12.21 -2.66 32.00
C GLY A 119 -11.16 -3.74 32.21
N ALA A 120 -10.68 -4.42 31.17
CA ALA A 120 -9.52 -5.31 31.27
C ALA A 120 -8.23 -4.49 31.46
N THR A 121 -7.27 -5.08 32.16
CA THR A 121 -5.92 -4.51 32.33
C THR A 121 -4.88 -5.40 31.68
N ILE A 122 -3.69 -4.87 31.41
CA ILE A 122 -2.63 -5.67 30.78
C ILE A 122 -2.23 -6.91 31.60
N SER A 123 -2.38 -6.84 32.93
CA SER A 123 -2.10 -7.98 33.82
C SER A 123 -3.12 -9.11 33.72
N ASP A 124 -4.31 -8.84 33.18
CA ASP A 124 -5.34 -9.86 32.99
C ASP A 124 -5.08 -10.66 31.70
N ILE A 125 -4.39 -10.07 30.71
CA ILE A 125 -4.21 -10.66 29.39
C ILE A 125 -3.26 -11.87 29.46
N LYS A 126 -3.71 -12.98 28.88
CA LYS A 126 -2.96 -14.24 28.74
C LYS A 126 -2.67 -14.58 27.29
N THR A 127 -3.61 -14.28 26.40
CA THR A 127 -3.49 -14.55 24.96
C THR A 127 -3.64 -13.27 24.17
N VAL A 128 -2.92 -13.21 23.04
CA VAL A 128 -2.99 -12.06 22.13
C VAL A 128 -3.21 -12.55 20.70
N HIS A 129 -4.28 -12.06 20.09
CA HIS A 129 -4.76 -12.45 18.77
C HIS A 129 -4.37 -11.42 17.74
N SER A 130 -3.86 -11.84 16.59
CA SER A 130 -3.63 -10.99 15.42
C SER A 130 -3.20 -11.80 14.20
N HIS A 131 -3.03 -11.13 13.07
CA HIS A 131 -2.37 -11.71 11.90
C HIS A 131 -0.90 -12.06 12.19
N VAL A 132 -0.41 -13.14 11.58
CA VAL A 132 0.95 -13.67 11.81
C VAL A 132 2.05 -12.60 11.63
N HIS A 133 1.91 -11.71 10.65
CA HIS A 133 2.88 -10.63 10.43
C HIS A 133 2.88 -9.58 11.55
N ALA A 134 1.71 -9.21 12.07
CA ALA A 134 1.62 -8.27 13.19
C ALA A 134 2.18 -8.88 14.49
N LEU A 135 1.86 -10.14 14.79
CA LEU A 135 2.47 -10.86 15.91
C LEU A 135 4.01 -10.93 15.79
N GLY A 136 4.50 -11.12 14.55
CA GLY A 136 5.92 -11.11 14.24
C GLY A 136 6.61 -9.76 14.42
N GLN A 137 5.86 -8.67 14.43
CA GLN A 137 6.34 -7.30 14.60
C GLN A 137 6.13 -6.73 16.01
N CYS A 138 5.52 -7.50 16.93
CA CYS A 138 5.24 -7.10 18.31
C CYS A 138 5.84 -8.09 19.33
N ARG A 139 7.00 -8.67 18.99
CA ARG A 139 7.64 -9.73 19.80
C ARG A 139 8.14 -9.24 21.16
N LYS A 140 8.53 -7.95 21.27
CA LYS A 140 8.98 -7.37 22.55
C LYS A 140 7.85 -7.40 23.56
N LEU A 141 6.70 -6.85 23.20
CA LEU A 141 5.49 -6.85 24.04
C LEU A 141 5.11 -8.29 24.46
N ILE A 142 5.03 -9.21 23.48
CA ILE A 142 4.63 -10.60 23.72
C ILE A 142 5.56 -11.29 24.75
N ARG A 143 6.87 -11.06 24.65
CA ARG A 143 7.85 -11.63 25.58
C ARG A 143 7.82 -10.98 26.95
N GLU A 144 7.73 -9.64 27.00
CA GLU A 144 7.74 -8.86 28.24
C GLU A 144 6.57 -9.23 29.13
N HIS A 145 5.39 -9.39 28.56
CA HIS A 145 4.17 -9.75 29.28
C HIS A 145 3.85 -11.25 29.26
N GLN A 146 4.76 -12.09 28.73
CA GLN A 146 4.61 -13.55 28.65
C GLN A 146 3.28 -14.00 28.00
N LEU A 147 2.83 -13.26 26.97
CA LEU A 147 1.58 -13.52 26.28
C LEU A 147 1.70 -14.73 25.35
N THR A 148 0.62 -15.48 25.19
CA THR A 148 0.53 -16.55 24.19
C THR A 148 -0.04 -15.99 22.89
N PRO A 149 0.73 -15.97 21.79
CA PRO A 149 0.22 -15.49 20.52
C PRO A 149 -0.75 -16.50 19.87
N VAL A 150 -1.87 -16.00 19.36
CA VAL A 150 -2.89 -16.76 18.64
C VAL A 150 -3.07 -16.13 17.26
N ILE A 151 -2.92 -16.92 16.19
CA ILE A 151 -3.02 -16.44 14.83
C ILE A 151 -4.49 -16.32 14.42
N SER A 152 -4.90 -15.13 14.00
CA SER A 152 -6.19 -14.82 13.36
C SER A 152 -6.01 -14.53 11.88
N GLY A 153 -7.10 -14.51 11.13
CA GLY A 153 -7.10 -14.29 9.68
C GLY A 153 -6.56 -12.91 9.27
N ASP A 154 -6.88 -11.88 10.06
CA ASP A 154 -6.37 -10.52 9.89
C ASP A 154 -6.33 -9.77 11.24
N THR A 155 -5.76 -8.55 11.25
CA THR A 155 -5.57 -7.77 12.48
C THR A 155 -6.87 -7.20 13.02
N ALA A 156 -7.71 -6.61 12.18
CA ALA A 156 -8.97 -5.98 12.58
C ALA A 156 -10.05 -7.02 12.90
N GLY A 157 -10.06 -8.14 12.17
CA GLY A 157 -10.89 -9.30 12.48
C GLY A 157 -10.58 -9.89 13.85
N ALA A 158 -9.30 -9.92 14.25
CA ALA A 158 -8.92 -10.30 15.61
C ALA A 158 -9.55 -9.38 16.66
N ALA A 159 -9.55 -8.06 16.46
CA ALA A 159 -10.21 -7.12 17.35
C ALA A 159 -11.72 -7.35 17.42
N ARG A 160 -12.36 -7.59 16.28
CA ARG A 160 -13.79 -7.95 16.21
C ARG A 160 -14.10 -9.22 17.00
N GLU A 161 -13.27 -10.24 16.87
CA GLU A 161 -13.41 -11.51 17.58
C GLU A 161 -13.28 -11.33 19.11
N ILE A 162 -12.28 -10.58 19.56
CA ILE A 162 -12.10 -10.28 21.00
C ILE A 162 -13.27 -9.52 21.56
N ALA A 163 -13.78 -8.53 20.83
CA ALA A 163 -15.01 -7.82 21.24
C ALA A 163 -16.22 -8.75 21.38
N ALA A 164 -16.36 -9.72 20.46
CA ALA A 164 -17.46 -10.68 20.49
C ALA A 164 -17.29 -11.75 21.60
N PHE A 165 -16.06 -12.15 21.92
CA PHE A 165 -15.82 -13.13 22.99
C PHE A 165 -16.11 -12.57 24.40
N GLY A 166 -15.83 -11.29 24.62
CA GLY A 166 -16.10 -10.64 25.91
C GLY A 166 -15.21 -11.15 27.05
N ASP A 167 -14.12 -11.85 26.74
CA ASP A 167 -13.20 -12.45 27.73
C ASP A 167 -12.06 -11.47 28.07
N PRO A 168 -11.98 -10.97 29.32
CA PRO A 168 -10.95 -10.02 29.72
C PRO A 168 -9.53 -10.60 29.74
N THR A 169 -9.36 -11.91 29.55
CA THR A 169 -8.03 -12.55 29.50
C THR A 169 -7.46 -12.59 28.08
N GLN A 170 -8.21 -12.13 27.09
CA GLN A 170 -7.82 -12.14 25.70
C GLN A 170 -7.66 -10.71 25.16
N GLY A 171 -6.59 -10.45 24.45
CA GLY A 171 -6.33 -9.19 23.79
C GLY A 171 -6.15 -9.35 22.29
N ALA A 172 -6.27 -8.25 21.56
CA ALA A 172 -5.92 -8.17 20.13
C ALA A 172 -4.77 -7.17 19.91
N ILE A 173 -3.90 -7.47 18.95
CA ILE A 173 -2.97 -6.52 18.38
C ILE A 173 -3.54 -6.06 17.03
N SER A 174 -3.96 -4.79 16.96
CA SER A 174 -4.69 -4.26 15.82
C SER A 174 -4.40 -2.76 15.60
N PRO A 175 -4.71 -2.20 14.42
CA PRO A 175 -4.62 -0.76 14.22
C PRO A 175 -5.55 0.00 15.17
N PRO A 176 -5.21 1.26 15.54
CA PRO A 176 -6.01 2.08 16.49
C PRO A 176 -7.50 2.15 16.15
N LEU A 177 -7.84 2.33 14.88
CA LEU A 177 -9.22 2.45 14.39
C LEU A 177 -10.10 1.23 14.76
N ALA A 178 -9.50 0.05 14.89
CA ALA A 178 -10.26 -1.15 15.29
C ALA A 178 -10.79 -1.04 16.72
N ALA A 179 -10.05 -0.41 17.64
CA ALA A 179 -10.52 -0.19 19.01
C ALA A 179 -11.78 0.70 19.02
N GLU A 180 -11.79 1.77 18.23
CA GLU A 180 -12.93 2.69 18.11
C GLU A 180 -14.16 1.99 17.53
N ILE A 181 -13.97 1.21 16.45
CA ILE A 181 -15.07 0.53 15.75
C ILE A 181 -15.70 -0.57 16.61
N TYR A 182 -14.88 -1.35 17.31
CA TYR A 182 -15.35 -2.52 18.06
C TYR A 182 -15.54 -2.26 19.56
N GLY A 183 -15.32 -1.02 20.02
CA GLY A 183 -15.56 -0.62 21.42
C GLY A 183 -14.62 -1.31 22.40
N LEU A 184 -13.33 -1.45 22.01
CA LEU A 184 -12.29 -2.00 22.86
C LEU A 184 -11.47 -0.89 23.53
N ASP A 185 -10.95 -1.18 24.73
CA ASP A 185 -10.01 -0.30 25.40
C ASP A 185 -8.58 -0.57 24.91
N VAL A 186 -7.84 0.50 24.60
CA VAL A 186 -6.42 0.42 24.28
C VAL A 186 -5.63 0.29 25.59
N LEU A 187 -4.93 -0.84 25.76
CA LEU A 187 -4.13 -1.11 26.94
C LEU A 187 -2.68 -0.62 26.77
N VAL A 188 -2.12 -0.76 25.59
CA VAL A 188 -0.75 -0.28 25.24
C VAL A 188 -0.75 0.22 23.80
N GLU A 189 -0.23 1.43 23.63
CA GLU A 189 -0.08 2.04 22.30
C GLU A 189 1.26 1.69 21.67
N ASP A 190 1.32 1.72 20.32
CA ASP A 190 2.54 1.64 19.51
C ASP A 190 3.42 0.45 19.90
N VAL A 191 2.84 -0.76 19.85
CA VAL A 191 3.49 -2.00 20.32
C VAL A 191 4.36 -2.67 19.27
N GLU A 192 4.46 -2.09 18.08
CA GLU A 192 5.38 -2.60 17.05
C GLU A 192 6.85 -2.45 17.45
N ASP A 193 7.66 -3.48 17.13
CA ASP A 193 9.08 -3.53 17.45
C ASP A 193 9.91 -2.48 16.70
N GLU A 194 9.44 -2.07 15.50
CA GLU A 194 10.13 -1.17 14.57
C GLU A 194 9.26 0.03 14.19
N ALA A 195 9.69 1.22 14.63
CA ALA A 195 8.93 2.46 14.43
C ALA A 195 8.83 2.95 12.97
N HIS A 196 9.65 2.39 12.06
CA HIS A 196 9.70 2.78 10.64
C HIS A 196 8.88 1.89 9.71
N ASN A 197 7.98 1.06 10.26
CA ASN A 197 7.09 0.22 9.48
C ASN A 197 6.09 1.09 8.69
N THR A 198 6.26 1.12 7.38
CA THR A 198 5.43 1.93 6.47
C THR A 198 4.88 1.05 5.36
N THR A 199 3.58 1.18 5.09
CA THR A 199 2.93 0.57 3.93
C THR A 199 2.66 1.63 2.89
N ARG A 200 3.00 1.33 1.64
CA ARG A 200 2.64 2.10 0.47
C ARG A 200 1.36 1.55 -0.11
N PHE A 201 0.42 2.43 -0.36
CA PHE A 201 -0.85 2.15 -1.01
C PHE A 201 -0.93 2.87 -2.35
N VAL A 202 -1.58 2.25 -3.31
CA VAL A 202 -1.94 2.89 -4.58
C VAL A 202 -3.45 3.03 -4.70
N VAL A 203 -3.88 4.10 -5.34
CA VAL A 203 -5.28 4.36 -5.64
C VAL A 203 -5.56 4.01 -7.09
N LEU A 204 -6.55 3.14 -7.30
CA LEU A 204 -6.95 2.69 -8.63
C LEU A 204 -8.27 3.32 -9.04
N SER A 205 -8.41 3.65 -10.33
CA SER A 205 -9.63 4.13 -10.97
C SER A 205 -9.81 3.51 -12.35
N LYS A 206 -11.06 3.44 -12.83
CA LYS A 206 -11.36 3.16 -14.25
C LYS A 206 -10.96 4.31 -15.16
N ASP A 207 -11.08 5.53 -14.65
CA ASP A 207 -10.72 6.71 -15.40
C ASP A 207 -9.20 6.84 -15.45
N TYR A 208 -8.65 6.95 -16.67
CA TYR A 208 -7.24 7.23 -16.86
C TYR A 208 -6.97 8.71 -16.63
N VAL A 209 -6.46 9.00 -15.43
CA VAL A 209 -6.04 10.35 -15.05
C VAL A 209 -4.53 10.37 -14.96
N GLN A 210 -3.88 11.22 -15.75
CA GLN A 210 -2.43 11.45 -15.65
C GLN A 210 -2.13 12.71 -14.85
N ALA A 211 -1.07 12.65 -14.05
CA ALA A 211 -0.48 13.85 -13.50
C ALA A 211 -0.05 14.79 -14.65
N PRO A 212 -0.24 16.11 -14.54
CA PRO A 212 0.22 17.02 -15.57
C PRO A 212 1.73 17.00 -15.73
N ALA A 213 2.23 16.97 -16.95
CA ALA A 213 3.65 17.12 -17.24
C ALA A 213 4.19 18.46 -16.70
N ASN A 214 5.41 18.47 -16.18
CA ASN A 214 6.08 19.65 -15.60
C ASN A 214 5.40 20.26 -14.36
N ASN A 215 4.62 19.48 -13.62
CA ASN A 215 3.91 19.93 -12.41
C ASN A 215 4.42 19.20 -11.13
N GLY A 216 5.72 19.12 -10.95
CA GLY A 216 6.35 18.50 -9.81
C GLY A 216 6.87 17.08 -10.06
N PRO A 217 7.32 16.38 -9.01
CA PRO A 217 7.74 14.99 -9.10
C PRO A 217 6.58 14.09 -9.54
N VAL A 218 6.84 13.19 -10.47
CA VAL A 218 5.86 12.25 -11.02
C VAL A 218 6.48 10.87 -11.10
N VAL A 219 5.70 9.85 -10.79
CA VAL A 219 6.07 8.44 -10.98
C VAL A 219 5.30 7.87 -12.16
N THR A 220 6.00 7.19 -13.06
CA THR A 220 5.40 6.40 -14.12
C THR A 220 5.55 4.92 -13.79
N SER A 221 4.42 4.25 -13.52
CA SER A 221 4.35 2.79 -13.33
C SER A 221 3.90 2.12 -14.61
N PHE A 222 4.60 1.06 -15.00
CA PHE A 222 4.29 0.30 -16.21
C PHE A 222 4.68 -1.17 -16.07
N VAL A 223 4.03 -2.02 -16.85
CA VAL A 223 4.45 -3.42 -17.05
C VAL A 223 4.99 -3.60 -18.46
N PHE A 224 5.96 -4.49 -18.60
CA PHE A 224 6.50 -4.87 -19.89
C PHE A 224 6.85 -6.36 -19.95
N ASN A 225 6.74 -6.92 -21.14
CA ASN A 225 7.09 -8.31 -21.41
C ASN A 225 8.34 -8.37 -22.27
N VAL A 226 9.41 -9.02 -21.78
CA VAL A 226 10.62 -9.26 -22.59
C VAL A 226 10.54 -10.58 -23.33
N ARG A 227 11.23 -10.65 -24.46
CA ARG A 227 11.46 -11.92 -25.15
C ARG A 227 12.39 -12.79 -24.30
N ASN A 228 12.11 -14.08 -24.20
CA ASN A 228 12.99 -15.01 -23.48
C ASN A 228 14.26 -15.30 -24.29
N LEU A 229 15.16 -14.33 -24.34
CA LEU A 229 16.45 -14.36 -25.04
C LEU A 229 17.57 -13.94 -24.11
N PRO A 230 18.81 -14.41 -24.33
CA PRO A 230 19.95 -13.97 -23.51
C PRO A 230 20.10 -12.45 -23.52
N ALA A 231 20.28 -11.88 -22.33
CA ALA A 231 20.45 -10.44 -22.07
C ALA A 231 19.25 -9.56 -22.48
N ALA A 232 18.05 -10.12 -22.71
CA ALA A 232 16.88 -9.33 -23.10
C ALA A 232 16.52 -8.25 -22.05
N LEU A 233 16.46 -8.63 -20.76
CA LEU A 233 16.19 -7.68 -19.69
C LEU A 233 17.25 -6.58 -19.60
N TYR A 234 18.54 -6.93 -19.68
CA TYR A 234 19.63 -5.96 -19.68
C TYR A 234 19.49 -4.92 -20.80
N LYS A 235 19.17 -5.37 -22.01
CA LYS A 235 18.95 -4.48 -23.17
C LYS A 235 17.70 -3.62 -22.99
N ALA A 236 16.63 -4.21 -22.46
CA ALA A 236 15.38 -3.50 -22.18
C ALA A 236 15.57 -2.35 -21.18
N LEU A 237 16.41 -2.55 -20.15
CA LEU A 237 16.69 -1.53 -19.14
C LEU A 237 17.74 -0.50 -19.57
N GLY A 238 18.49 -0.77 -20.62
CA GLY A 238 19.61 0.08 -21.07
C GLY A 238 19.18 1.51 -21.40
N GLY A 239 18.03 1.68 -22.02
CA GLY A 239 17.47 2.99 -22.38
C GLY A 239 17.24 3.93 -21.19
N PHE A 240 16.85 3.40 -20.04
CA PHE A 240 16.68 4.22 -18.82
C PHE A 240 18.02 4.75 -18.32
N ALA A 241 19.05 3.92 -18.30
CA ALA A 241 20.38 4.32 -17.87
C ALA A 241 21.01 5.34 -18.84
N THR A 242 20.90 5.16 -20.16
CA THR A 242 21.47 6.07 -21.17
C THR A 242 20.78 7.41 -21.24
N ASN A 243 19.50 7.46 -20.92
CA ASN A 243 18.71 8.69 -20.88
C ASN A 243 18.64 9.34 -19.47
N GLY A 244 19.37 8.78 -18.46
CA GLY A 244 19.44 9.36 -17.13
C GLY A 244 18.12 9.27 -16.34
N VAL A 245 17.26 8.31 -16.65
CA VAL A 245 15.99 8.07 -15.97
C VAL A 245 16.22 7.13 -14.79
N ASN A 246 15.85 7.57 -13.59
CA ASN A 246 15.94 6.77 -12.37
C ASN A 246 14.80 5.75 -12.32
N MET A 247 15.16 4.47 -12.14
CA MET A 247 14.20 3.38 -11.91
C MET A 247 14.12 3.11 -10.41
N THR A 248 12.93 3.32 -9.83
CA THR A 248 12.69 3.19 -8.40
C THR A 248 12.19 1.80 -8.01
N LYS A 249 11.58 1.07 -8.96
CA LYS A 249 11.06 -0.28 -8.74
C LYS A 249 11.27 -1.15 -9.98
N LEU A 250 11.61 -2.41 -9.75
CA LEU A 250 11.64 -3.46 -10.76
C LEU A 250 11.31 -4.80 -10.13
N GLU A 251 10.20 -5.38 -10.52
CA GLU A 251 9.76 -6.69 -10.03
C GLU A 251 9.45 -7.62 -11.20
N SER A 252 9.75 -8.90 -11.02
CA SER A 252 9.53 -9.93 -12.05
C SER A 252 8.36 -10.83 -11.70
N TYR A 253 7.60 -11.22 -12.70
CA TYR A 253 6.44 -12.11 -12.58
C TYR A 253 6.53 -13.28 -13.55
N MET A 254 6.04 -14.44 -13.08
CA MET A 254 5.83 -15.61 -13.91
C MET A 254 4.42 -15.52 -14.51
N VAL A 255 4.35 -15.63 -15.85
CA VAL A 255 3.08 -15.58 -16.57
C VAL A 255 2.79 -16.94 -17.21
N GLY A 256 1.52 -17.36 -17.15
CA GLY A 256 1.05 -18.58 -17.84
C GLY A 256 1.62 -19.89 -17.29
N GLY A 257 2.01 -19.93 -16.00
CA GLY A 257 2.53 -21.16 -15.37
C GLY A 257 3.94 -21.57 -15.80
N MET A 258 4.65 -20.74 -16.56
CA MET A 258 6.02 -20.98 -16.95
C MET A 258 6.99 -20.50 -15.86
N PHE A 259 8.01 -21.30 -15.53
CA PHE A 259 9.06 -20.93 -14.56
C PHE A 259 10.09 -19.95 -15.15
N ALA A 260 9.71 -19.16 -16.15
CA ALA A 260 10.52 -18.07 -16.70
C ALA A 260 9.78 -16.76 -16.50
N ALA A 261 10.39 -15.85 -15.71
CA ALA A 261 9.86 -14.51 -15.56
C ALA A 261 10.07 -13.74 -16.88
N THR A 262 8.98 -13.43 -17.54
CA THR A 262 8.99 -12.65 -18.79
C THR A 262 8.27 -11.33 -18.67
N GLN A 263 7.43 -11.17 -17.65
CA GLN A 263 6.73 -9.93 -17.33
C GLN A 263 7.40 -9.22 -16.15
N PHE A 264 7.53 -7.92 -16.26
CA PHE A 264 8.14 -7.06 -15.26
C PHE A 264 7.24 -5.87 -15.00
N LEU A 265 7.07 -5.53 -13.71
CA LEU A 265 6.55 -4.24 -13.26
C LEU A 265 7.75 -3.35 -12.98
N ALA A 266 7.73 -2.15 -13.52
CA ALA A 266 8.73 -1.13 -13.24
C ALA A 266 8.08 0.21 -12.90
N GLU A 267 8.79 0.99 -12.11
CA GLU A 267 8.46 2.38 -11.81
C GLU A 267 9.68 3.24 -12.06
N VAL A 268 9.45 4.39 -12.66
CA VAL A 268 10.50 5.37 -12.96
C VAL A 268 10.08 6.76 -12.52
N ASP A 269 11.05 7.57 -12.11
CA ASP A 269 10.85 8.99 -11.87
C ASP A 269 10.68 9.71 -13.20
N GLY A 270 9.62 10.51 -13.32
CA GLY A 270 9.36 11.37 -14.48
C GLY A 270 8.09 11.00 -15.25
N HIS A 271 7.66 11.96 -16.07
CA HIS A 271 6.46 11.86 -16.89
C HIS A 271 6.78 11.26 -18.27
N PRO A 272 5.89 10.44 -18.89
CA PRO A 272 6.14 9.84 -20.22
C PRO A 272 6.35 10.86 -21.34
N ASP A 273 5.86 12.09 -21.18
CA ASP A 273 6.09 13.18 -22.14
C ASP A 273 7.42 13.91 -21.93
N ASP A 274 8.12 13.66 -20.81
CA ASP A 274 9.47 14.19 -20.60
C ASP A 274 10.43 13.48 -21.54
N GLN A 275 11.25 14.27 -22.25
CA GLN A 275 12.09 13.72 -23.32
C GLN A 275 12.97 12.53 -22.89
N PRO A 276 13.60 12.53 -21.69
CA PRO A 276 14.38 11.37 -21.22
C PRO A 276 13.52 10.10 -21.04
N VAL A 277 12.35 10.23 -20.41
CA VAL A 277 11.45 9.09 -20.16
C VAL A 277 10.87 8.57 -21.48
N LYS A 278 10.46 9.49 -22.36
CA LYS A 278 9.97 9.14 -23.70
C LYS A 278 10.98 8.36 -24.49
N ASN A 279 12.24 8.82 -24.56
CA ASN A 279 13.30 8.12 -25.26
C ASN A 279 13.55 6.73 -24.64
N ALA A 280 13.58 6.63 -23.31
CA ALA A 280 13.78 5.37 -22.61
C ALA A 280 12.66 4.35 -22.90
N LEU A 281 11.40 4.80 -22.92
CA LEU A 281 10.24 3.96 -23.25
C LEU A 281 10.25 3.54 -24.74
N GLU A 282 10.67 4.42 -25.64
CA GLU A 282 10.85 4.10 -27.06
C GLU A 282 11.93 3.02 -27.21
N GLU A 283 13.09 3.16 -26.57
CA GLU A 283 14.15 2.14 -26.58
C GLU A 283 13.69 0.81 -25.99
N LEU A 284 12.93 0.84 -24.87
CA LEU A 284 12.33 -0.34 -24.23
C LEU A 284 11.49 -1.15 -25.24
N SER A 285 10.70 -0.45 -26.07
CA SER A 285 9.78 -1.07 -27.02
C SER A 285 10.46 -1.99 -28.04
N PHE A 286 11.73 -1.74 -28.38
CA PHE A 286 12.51 -2.60 -29.31
C PHE A 286 12.85 -3.98 -28.73
N PHE A 287 12.91 -4.09 -27.40
CA PHE A 287 13.33 -5.33 -26.71
C PHE A 287 12.18 -6.06 -26.04
N THR A 288 10.99 -5.48 -26.08
CA THR A 288 9.79 -6.01 -25.45
C THR A 288 8.76 -6.46 -26.49
N THR A 289 7.84 -7.29 -26.08
CA THR A 289 6.67 -7.69 -26.89
C THR A 289 5.47 -6.81 -26.55
N GLU A 290 5.47 -6.23 -25.35
CA GLU A 290 4.40 -5.38 -24.85
C GLU A 290 4.97 -4.40 -23.80
N VAL A 291 4.48 -3.18 -23.81
CA VAL A 291 4.66 -2.19 -22.74
C VAL A 291 3.29 -1.57 -22.46
N LYS A 292 2.86 -1.60 -21.20
CA LYS A 292 1.58 -1.04 -20.79
C LYS A 292 1.78 -0.12 -19.58
N ILE A 293 1.46 1.16 -19.74
CA ILE A 293 1.48 2.12 -18.64
C ILE A 293 0.27 1.84 -17.74
N LEU A 294 0.52 1.67 -16.45
CA LEU A 294 -0.49 1.41 -15.43
C LEU A 294 -0.97 2.71 -14.78
N GLY A 295 -0.09 3.71 -14.71
CA GLY A 295 -0.43 5.01 -14.15
C GLY A 295 0.73 6.00 -14.24
N VAL A 296 0.38 7.29 -14.17
CA VAL A 296 1.29 8.43 -14.09
C VAL A 296 0.74 9.37 -13.02
N TYR A 297 1.38 9.40 -11.86
CA TYR A 297 0.82 10.03 -10.66
C TYR A 297 1.91 10.76 -9.85
N PRO A 298 1.55 11.75 -9.01
CA PRO A 298 2.47 12.53 -8.19
C PRO A 298 2.98 11.76 -6.98
#